data_ae20fcd6d3cda1cd3c0e95d025744187
#
_entry.id   ae20fcd6d3cda1cd3c0e95d025744187
#
_cell.length_a   1.000
_cell.length_b   1.000
_cell.length_c   1.000
_cell.angle_alpha   90.00
_cell.angle_beta   90.00
_cell.angle_gamma   90.00
#
_symmetry.space_group_name_H-M   'P 1'
#
loop_
_entity.id
_entity.type
_entity.pdbx_description
1 polymer ?
#
loop_
_entity_poly.entity_id
_entity_poly.type
_entity_poly.pdbx_seq_one_letter_code
_entity_poly.pdbx_strand_id
1 'polypeptide(L)'
;MIERTGGCVCGSVRFRTTAEPSRITICHCAWCQRRTGTAFGTEVVFNSDEVAITGQAITRYRHVSDESGRWLDLEFCPRCGGNLGFTLEMVPGVRTLPAGAFDDPEWIRADRYKIRHVFLRSKRAWSDLSPLVEQYETHFRK
;
A
#
# COMPACT_ATOMS: atom_id res chain seq x y z
N MET A 1 -8.14 -17.17 13.13
CA MET A 1 -7.15 -16.63 12.17
C MET A 1 -7.87 -16.12 10.95
N ILE A 2 -7.60 -14.89 10.57
CA ILE A 2 -8.21 -14.28 9.38
C ILE A 2 -7.26 -14.44 8.21
N GLU A 3 -7.71 -15.11 7.18
CA GLU A 3 -6.94 -15.34 5.97
C GLU A 3 -7.57 -14.57 4.80
N ARG A 4 -6.74 -13.81 4.08
CA ARG A 4 -7.17 -13.08 2.88
C ARG A 4 -6.14 -13.28 1.79
N THR A 5 -6.61 -13.36 0.55
CA THR A 5 -5.77 -13.62 -0.62
C THR A 5 -5.87 -12.48 -1.61
N GLY A 6 -4.87 -12.40 -2.47
CA GLY A 6 -4.83 -11.43 -3.56
C GLY A 6 -3.67 -11.71 -4.49
N GLY A 7 -3.39 -10.78 -5.38
CA GLY A 7 -2.29 -10.93 -6.33
C GLY A 7 -2.29 -9.90 -7.43
N CYS A 8 -1.42 -10.13 -8.42
CA CYS A 8 -1.29 -9.26 -9.59
C CYS A 8 -2.40 -9.52 -10.61
N VAL A 9 -2.48 -8.66 -11.61
CA VAL A 9 -3.53 -8.70 -12.67
C VAL A 9 -3.51 -10.03 -13.42
N CYS A 10 -2.34 -10.56 -13.78
CA CYS A 10 -2.24 -11.80 -14.54
C CYS A 10 -2.31 -13.07 -13.68
N GLY A 11 -2.29 -12.93 -12.36
CA GLY A 11 -2.33 -14.06 -11.43
C GLY A 11 -1.01 -14.82 -11.24
N SER A 12 0.07 -14.41 -11.92
CA SER A 12 1.39 -15.07 -11.79
C SER A 12 2.00 -14.92 -10.41
N VAL A 13 1.69 -13.84 -9.71
CA VAL A 13 2.11 -13.59 -8.33
C VAL A 13 0.87 -13.53 -7.45
N ARG A 14 0.89 -14.33 -6.39
CA ARG A 14 -0.20 -14.37 -5.43
C ARG A 14 0.33 -14.08 -4.03
N PHE A 15 -0.51 -13.52 -3.18
CA PHE A 15 -0.19 -13.36 -1.76
C PHE A 15 -1.34 -13.84 -0.89
N ARG A 16 -1.00 -14.16 0.35
CA ARG A 16 -1.94 -14.53 1.39
C ARG A 16 -1.53 -13.84 2.69
N THR A 17 -2.48 -13.21 3.36
CA THR A 17 -2.28 -12.61 4.68
C THR A 17 -2.99 -13.45 5.74
N THR A 18 -2.41 -13.52 6.94
CA THR A 18 -2.91 -14.38 8.04
C THR A 18 -3.28 -13.60 9.29
N ALA A 19 -3.28 -12.27 9.21
CA ALA A 19 -3.56 -11.39 10.35
C ALA A 19 -4.36 -10.18 9.91
N GLU A 20 -4.83 -9.40 10.88
CA GLU A 20 -5.37 -8.08 10.63
C GLU A 20 -4.24 -7.12 10.29
N PRO A 21 -4.48 -6.12 9.42
CA PRO A 21 -3.44 -5.13 9.12
C PRO A 21 -3.12 -4.29 10.37
N SER A 22 -1.87 -3.93 10.50
CA SER A 22 -1.44 -3.02 11.56
C SER A 22 -1.85 -1.57 11.28
N ARG A 23 -2.06 -1.23 9.99
CA ARG A 23 -2.42 0.12 9.57
C ARG A 23 -3.01 0.09 8.17
N ILE A 24 -3.97 0.99 7.91
CA ILE A 24 -4.49 1.27 6.56
C ILE A 24 -4.32 2.77 6.32
N THR A 25 -3.63 3.12 5.26
CA THR A 25 -3.31 4.50 4.92
C THR A 25 -3.61 4.78 3.46
N ILE A 26 -4.21 5.93 3.19
CA ILE A 26 -4.39 6.45 1.83
C ILE A 26 -3.41 7.62 1.68
N CYS A 27 -2.40 7.44 0.86
CA CYS A 27 -1.30 8.38 0.72
C CYS A 27 -1.42 9.18 -0.59
N HIS A 28 -1.50 10.51 -0.44
CA HIS A 28 -1.65 11.45 -1.56
C HIS A 28 -0.32 12.03 -2.04
N CYS A 29 0.82 11.54 -1.58
CA CYS A 29 2.11 12.08 -1.99
C CYS A 29 2.38 11.84 -3.48
N ALA A 30 3.24 12.68 -4.06
CA ALA A 30 3.56 12.61 -5.49
C ALA A 30 4.13 11.24 -5.89
N TRP A 31 4.91 10.61 -5.03
CA TRP A 31 5.48 9.28 -5.29
C TRP A 31 4.42 8.19 -5.34
N CYS A 32 3.45 8.22 -4.43
CA CYS A 32 2.31 7.29 -4.46
C CYS A 32 1.44 7.51 -5.69
N GLN A 33 1.25 8.75 -6.12
CA GLN A 33 0.54 9.04 -7.37
C GLN A 33 1.28 8.47 -8.57
N ARG A 34 2.61 8.66 -8.67
CA ARG A 34 3.43 8.11 -9.76
C ARG A 34 3.47 6.59 -9.72
N ARG A 35 3.65 6.02 -8.54
CA ARG A 35 3.74 4.57 -8.35
C ARG A 35 2.48 3.85 -8.80
N THR A 36 1.32 4.41 -8.51
CA THR A 36 0.01 3.79 -8.80
C THR A 36 -0.62 4.27 -10.11
N GLY A 37 -0.21 5.44 -10.60
CA GLY A 37 -0.86 6.09 -11.74
C GLY A 37 -2.23 6.66 -11.41
N THR A 38 -2.55 6.86 -10.12
CA THR A 38 -3.83 7.40 -9.65
C THR A 38 -3.62 8.58 -8.71
N ALA A 39 -4.70 9.07 -8.10
CA ALA A 39 -4.68 10.21 -7.18
C ALA A 39 -3.98 9.91 -5.85
N PHE A 40 -3.87 8.64 -5.48
CA PHE A 40 -3.32 8.21 -4.19
C PHE A 40 -2.92 6.74 -4.23
N GLY A 41 -2.11 6.34 -3.25
CA GLY A 41 -1.85 4.93 -2.96
C GLY A 41 -2.73 4.46 -1.79
N THR A 42 -3.25 3.25 -1.88
CA THR A 42 -4.02 2.60 -0.82
C THR A 42 -3.13 1.56 -0.14
N GLU A 43 -2.74 1.81 1.08
CA GLU A 43 -1.66 1.10 1.75
C GLU A 43 -2.21 0.27 2.91
N VAL A 44 -2.22 -1.04 2.75
CA VAL A 44 -2.62 -1.99 3.79
C VAL A 44 -1.36 -2.64 4.35
N VAL A 45 -1.03 -2.36 5.60
CA VAL A 45 0.27 -2.65 6.19
C VAL A 45 0.19 -3.86 7.12
N PHE A 46 1.10 -4.80 6.92
CA PHE A 46 1.24 -6.02 7.72
C PHE A 46 2.68 -6.20 8.19
N ASN A 47 2.90 -7.01 9.21
CA ASN A 47 4.22 -7.56 9.45
C ASN A 47 4.59 -8.52 8.30
N SER A 48 5.85 -8.54 7.90
CA SER A 48 6.28 -9.31 6.72
C SER A 48 6.06 -10.82 6.90
N ASP A 49 6.14 -11.33 8.12
CA ASP A 49 5.90 -12.75 8.43
C ASP A 49 4.42 -13.14 8.38
N GLU A 50 3.52 -12.16 8.30
CA GLU A 50 2.08 -12.37 8.13
C GLU A 50 1.65 -12.42 6.66
N VAL A 51 2.60 -12.24 5.73
CA VAL A 51 2.34 -12.22 4.30
C VAL A 51 3.18 -13.28 3.60
N ALA A 52 2.51 -14.25 2.98
CA ALA A 52 3.16 -15.25 2.13
C ALA A 52 2.95 -14.87 0.66
N ILE A 53 4.05 -14.76 -0.09
CA ILE A 53 4.02 -14.48 -1.52
C ILE A 53 4.42 -15.75 -2.26
N THR A 54 3.61 -16.15 -3.24
CA THR A 54 3.81 -17.37 -4.03
C THR A 54 3.73 -17.08 -5.52
N GLY A 55 4.13 -18.05 -6.32
CA GLY A 55 4.16 -17.92 -7.77
C GLY A 55 5.47 -17.36 -8.28
N GLN A 56 5.40 -16.55 -9.32
CA GLN A 56 6.59 -15.96 -9.93
C GLN A 56 7.27 -14.98 -8.98
N ALA A 57 8.61 -14.93 -9.01
CA ALA A 57 9.37 -13.99 -8.20
C ALA A 57 9.02 -12.53 -8.57
N ILE A 58 8.77 -11.70 -7.56
CA ILE A 58 8.46 -10.29 -7.75
C ILE A 58 9.70 -9.51 -8.23
N THR A 59 9.46 -8.46 -8.97
CA THR A 59 10.49 -7.48 -9.34
C THR A 59 10.46 -6.31 -8.36
N ARG A 60 11.63 -5.77 -8.05
CA ARG A 60 11.79 -4.62 -7.16
C ARG A 60 12.51 -3.49 -7.88
N TYR A 61 12.02 -2.29 -7.66
CA TYR A 61 12.71 -1.06 -7.99
C TYR A 61 12.96 -0.28 -6.71
N ARG A 62 14.23 0.02 -6.42
CA ARG A 62 14.59 0.83 -5.27
C ARG A 62 14.54 2.31 -5.62
N HIS A 63 13.59 3.01 -4.99
CA HIS A 63 13.50 4.46 -5.05
C HIS A 63 14.11 5.05 -3.79
N VAL A 64 14.93 6.09 -3.94
CA VAL A 64 15.47 6.85 -2.81
C VAL A 64 14.76 8.19 -2.76
N SER A 65 14.11 8.49 -1.63
CA SER A 65 13.39 9.74 -1.44
C SER A 65 14.36 10.93 -1.41
N ASP A 66 14.06 11.96 -2.18
CA ASP A 66 14.83 13.19 -2.20
C ASP A 66 14.61 14.05 -0.94
N GLU A 67 13.50 13.85 -0.21
CA GLU A 67 13.25 14.54 1.05
C GLU A 67 13.97 13.88 2.23
N SER A 68 13.88 12.55 2.36
CA SER A 68 14.39 11.82 3.53
C SER A 68 15.73 11.13 3.31
N GLY A 69 16.14 10.91 2.07
CA GLY A 69 17.31 10.12 1.71
C GLY A 69 17.16 8.63 1.96
N ARG A 70 15.96 8.18 2.34
CA ARG A 70 15.67 6.77 2.64
C ARG A 70 15.07 6.06 1.45
N TRP A 71 15.31 4.76 1.36
CA TRP A 71 14.81 3.96 0.24
C TRP A 71 13.43 3.37 0.51
N LEU A 72 12.71 3.17 -0.60
CA LEU A 72 11.53 2.33 -0.70
C LEU A 72 11.80 1.30 -1.80
N ASP A 73 11.50 0.04 -1.55
CA ASP A 73 11.52 -0.99 -2.58
C ASP A 73 10.11 -1.18 -3.11
N LEU A 74 9.86 -0.69 -4.33
CA LEU A 74 8.58 -0.84 -5.02
C LEU A 74 8.53 -2.23 -5.63
N GLU A 75 7.45 -2.96 -5.38
CA GLU A 75 7.32 -4.36 -5.78
C GLU A 75 6.20 -4.53 -6.79
N PHE A 76 6.45 -5.31 -7.83
CA PHE A 76 5.47 -5.54 -8.89
C PHE A 76 5.73 -6.87 -9.61
N CYS A 77 4.70 -7.33 -10.33
CA CYS A 77 4.81 -8.55 -11.12
C CYS A 77 5.68 -8.30 -12.35
N PRO A 78 6.70 -9.15 -12.62
CA PRO A 78 7.55 -8.96 -13.79
C PRO A 78 6.84 -9.24 -15.12
N ARG A 79 5.69 -9.94 -15.07
CA ARG A 79 4.94 -10.30 -16.27
C ARG A 79 3.89 -9.25 -16.65
N CYS A 80 3.07 -8.77 -15.71
CA CYS A 80 2.01 -7.82 -16.00
C CYS A 80 2.25 -6.41 -15.49
N GLY A 81 3.29 -6.21 -14.64
CA GLY A 81 3.56 -4.92 -14.02
C GLY A 81 2.59 -4.54 -12.91
N GLY A 82 1.70 -5.43 -12.51
CA GLY A 82 0.73 -5.17 -11.44
C GLY A 82 1.42 -4.81 -10.14
N ASN A 83 0.96 -3.72 -9.50
CA ASN A 83 1.50 -3.23 -8.24
C ASN A 83 1.24 -4.22 -7.11
N LEU A 84 2.29 -4.59 -6.38
CA LEU A 84 2.24 -5.50 -5.24
C LEU A 84 2.66 -4.81 -3.94
N GLY A 85 2.77 -3.48 -3.95
CA GLY A 85 3.10 -2.70 -2.78
C GLY A 85 4.57 -2.35 -2.66
N PHE A 86 5.04 -2.26 -1.43
CA PHE A 86 6.43 -1.84 -1.18
C PHE A 86 6.88 -2.20 0.23
N THR A 87 8.19 -2.14 0.43
CA THR A 87 8.83 -2.18 1.74
C THR A 87 9.63 -0.89 1.95
N LEU A 88 9.89 -0.55 3.21
CA LEU A 88 10.51 0.72 3.60
C LEU A 88 11.75 0.49 4.46
N GLU A 89 12.78 1.29 4.22
CA GLU A 89 13.96 1.33 5.09
C GLU A 89 13.60 1.72 6.53
N MET A 90 12.69 2.70 6.67
CA MET A 90 12.29 3.25 7.97
C MET A 90 11.58 2.24 8.87
N VAL A 91 10.91 1.26 8.29
CA VAL A 91 10.06 0.31 9.03
C VAL A 91 10.43 -1.10 8.59
N PRO A 92 11.57 -1.62 9.07
CA PRO A 92 11.99 -2.97 8.72
C PRO A 92 11.00 -4.00 9.26
N GLY A 93 10.85 -5.12 8.55
CA GLY A 93 9.94 -6.19 8.93
C GLY A 93 8.47 -5.91 8.66
N VAL A 94 8.16 -4.86 7.90
CA VAL A 94 6.80 -4.47 7.52
C VAL A 94 6.67 -4.49 5.99
N ARG A 95 5.54 -4.97 5.53
CA ARG A 95 5.17 -4.99 4.11
C ARG A 95 3.86 -4.27 3.89
N THR A 96 3.82 -3.42 2.88
CA THR A 96 2.61 -2.73 2.46
C THR A 96 2.06 -3.41 1.21
N LEU A 97 0.77 -3.73 1.24
CA LEU A 97 0.05 -4.29 0.09
C LEU A 97 -0.97 -3.28 -0.41
N PRO A 98 -1.20 -3.19 -1.73
CA PRO A 98 -2.24 -2.30 -2.25
C PRO A 98 -3.63 -2.89 -1.98
N ALA A 99 -4.56 -2.06 -1.53
CA ALA A 99 -5.91 -2.50 -1.17
C ALA A 99 -6.64 -3.19 -2.35
N GLY A 100 -6.50 -2.63 -3.54
CA GLY A 100 -7.17 -3.17 -4.74
C GLY A 100 -6.61 -4.49 -5.26
N ALA A 101 -5.47 -4.97 -4.73
CA ALA A 101 -4.90 -6.25 -5.12
C ALA A 101 -5.48 -7.45 -4.34
N PHE A 102 -6.26 -7.21 -3.30
CA PHE A 102 -7.01 -8.28 -2.62
C PHE A 102 -8.13 -8.79 -3.52
N ASP A 103 -8.38 -10.09 -3.49
CA ASP A 103 -9.43 -10.72 -4.30
C ASP A 103 -10.82 -10.18 -3.93
N ASP A 104 -11.05 -9.92 -2.64
CA ASP A 104 -12.24 -9.26 -2.13
C ASP A 104 -11.81 -8.11 -1.21
N PRO A 105 -11.76 -6.86 -1.71
CA PRO A 105 -11.35 -5.72 -0.89
C PRO A 105 -12.48 -5.11 -0.04
N GLU A 106 -13.69 -5.64 -0.08
CA GLU A 106 -14.86 -5.09 0.63
C GLU A 106 -14.72 -5.13 2.15
N TRP A 107 -13.77 -5.92 2.68
CA TRP A 107 -13.47 -5.93 4.11
C TRP A 107 -12.79 -4.63 4.58
N ILE A 108 -12.20 -3.85 3.66
CA ILE A 108 -11.52 -2.59 3.99
C ILE A 108 -12.57 -1.48 4.09
N ARG A 109 -12.99 -1.19 5.30
CA ARG A 109 -14.11 -0.27 5.57
C ARG A 109 -13.76 0.70 6.68
N ALA A 110 -14.13 1.97 6.50
CA ALA A 110 -13.88 3.02 7.48
C ALA A 110 -14.66 2.87 8.79
N ASP A 111 -15.78 2.13 8.76
CA ASP A 111 -16.55 1.82 9.97
C ASP A 111 -15.95 0.66 10.79
N ARG A 112 -14.98 -0.04 10.22
CA ARG A 112 -14.35 -1.20 10.85
C ARG A 112 -12.86 -0.98 11.14
N TYR A 113 -12.18 -0.20 10.32
CA TYR A 113 -10.76 0.09 10.45
C TYR A 113 -10.54 1.59 10.51
N LYS A 114 -9.54 2.00 11.27
CA LYS A 114 -9.08 3.39 11.24
C LYS A 114 -8.29 3.61 9.96
N ILE A 115 -8.88 4.30 9.01
CA ILE A 115 -8.26 4.65 7.73
C ILE A 115 -7.83 6.11 7.79
N ARG A 116 -6.55 6.38 7.49
CA ARG A 116 -5.99 7.72 7.52
C ARG A 116 -5.60 8.18 6.12
N HIS A 117 -5.99 9.41 5.77
CA HIS A 117 -5.45 10.10 4.61
C HIS A 117 -4.22 10.90 5.03
N VAL A 118 -3.10 10.72 4.34
CA VAL A 118 -1.83 11.39 4.63
C VAL A 118 -1.30 12.11 3.40
N PHE A 119 -0.40 13.08 3.62
CA PHE A 119 0.18 13.91 2.58
C PHE A 119 -0.86 14.68 1.76
N LEU A 120 -1.85 15.25 2.42
CA LEU A 120 -2.92 16.02 1.79
C LEU A 120 -2.41 17.31 1.13
N ARG A 121 -1.22 17.79 1.51
CA ARG A 121 -0.56 18.91 0.82
C ARG A 121 -0.38 18.65 -0.68
N SER A 122 -0.31 17.37 -1.10
CA SER A 122 -0.14 16.97 -2.49
C SER A 122 -1.42 16.42 -3.13
N LYS A 123 -2.54 16.44 -2.39
CA LYS A 123 -3.84 15.95 -2.86
C LYS A 123 -4.26 16.68 -4.13
N ARG A 124 -4.78 15.94 -5.12
CA ARG A 124 -5.30 16.54 -6.36
C ARG A 124 -6.68 17.14 -6.12
N ALA A 125 -6.95 18.27 -6.77
CA ALA A 125 -8.20 19.00 -6.60
C ALA A 125 -9.42 18.21 -7.05
N TRP A 126 -9.24 17.27 -7.99
CA TRP A 126 -10.32 16.43 -8.51
C TRP A 126 -10.58 15.16 -7.67
N SER A 127 -9.82 14.95 -6.59
CA SER A 127 -9.97 13.80 -5.71
C SER A 127 -10.72 14.19 -4.44
N ASP A 128 -11.88 13.59 -4.20
CA ASP A 128 -12.70 13.86 -3.03
C ASP A 128 -12.30 12.97 -1.85
N LEU A 129 -12.50 13.49 -0.64
CA LEU A 129 -12.23 12.80 0.61
C LEU A 129 -13.51 12.55 1.39
N SER A 130 -13.57 11.39 2.04
CA SER A 130 -14.62 11.13 3.01
C SER A 130 -14.37 11.95 4.29
N PRO A 131 -15.38 12.67 4.82
CA PRO A 131 -15.23 13.38 6.08
C PRO A 131 -15.16 12.43 7.29
N LEU A 132 -15.42 11.13 7.10
CA LEU A 132 -15.41 10.13 8.17
C LEU A 132 -14.02 9.58 8.50
N VAL A 133 -12.98 9.96 7.74
CA VAL A 133 -11.62 9.47 7.93
C VAL A 133 -10.69 10.56 8.41
N GLU A 134 -9.65 10.19 9.17
CA GLU A 134 -8.64 11.13 9.63
C GLU A 134 -7.81 11.65 8.45
N GLN A 135 -7.51 12.96 8.47
CA GLN A 135 -6.83 13.67 7.40
C GLN A 135 -5.59 14.39 7.93
N TYR A 136 -4.47 14.25 7.24
CA TYR A 136 -3.19 14.85 7.62
C TYR A 136 -2.52 15.52 6.43
N GLU A 137 -1.98 16.73 6.62
CA GLU A 137 -1.24 17.46 5.57
C GLU A 137 0.06 16.74 5.19
N THR A 138 0.67 16.07 6.14
CA THR A 138 1.85 15.23 5.97
C THR A 138 1.57 13.87 6.61
N HIS A 139 2.58 13.19 7.13
CA HIS A 139 2.37 11.93 7.83
C HIS A 139 1.77 12.18 9.23
N PHE A 140 0.97 11.24 9.76
CA PHE A 140 0.40 11.34 11.11
C PHE A 140 1.43 11.16 12.23
N ARG A 141 2.58 10.58 11.93
CA ARG A 141 3.75 10.52 12.82
C ARG A 141 4.68 11.68 12.48
N LYS A 142 5.02 12.44 13.48
CA LYS A 142 5.98 13.53 13.36
C LYS A 142 7.41 13.04 13.61
#